data_9ccd694e3341252ebd06f97f3573fad3
#
_entry.id   9ccd694e3341252ebd06f97f3573fad3
#
_cell.length_a   1.000
_cell.length_b   1.000
_cell.length_c   1.000
_cell.angle_alpha   90.00
_cell.angle_beta   90.00
_cell.angle_gamma   90.00
#
_symmetry.space_group_name_H-M   'P 1'
#
loop_
_entity.id
_entity.type
_entity.pdbx_description
1 polymer ?
#
loop_
_entity_poly.entity_id
_entity_poly.type
_entity_poly.pdbx_seq_one_letter_code
_entity_poly.pdbx_strand_id
1 'polypeptide(L)'
;MDITKILNPTPLTSAHHQKPITYDVRFLPDGAPKPVILFSHGFKGFKDWGHFNLMADAYAQAGFVFVKFNHSHNGTTPEKPTEFADLEAFGNNNFSIEMDDTGAMIDRIFSTDFPVHGQEIDRERLYLMGHSRGGALVLMKAKEDKRVRGIVTLAAVTNWEERWPEPLLQAWQKQGVYTIQNSRTGQEMPLYYQIVEDYYQHKDRFDLPTIIQQLEVPILAFHGTEDPTVPVHMAHDLDIWNKQATVEIVEGANHVFGGKHPYDGVSLPEHTAWVVKKSTNFMKEMDS
;
A
#
# COMPACT_ATOMS: atom_id res chain seq x y z
N MET A 1 28.34 3.74 3.16
CA MET A 1 27.69 4.50 2.06
C MET A 1 26.37 5.04 2.58
N ASP A 2 25.98 6.22 2.11
CA ASP A 2 24.72 6.83 2.53
C ASP A 2 23.58 6.43 1.59
N ILE A 3 22.36 6.38 2.12
CA ILE A 3 21.16 6.10 1.31
C ILE A 3 20.93 7.25 0.34
N THR A 4 20.77 6.92 -0.94
CA THR A 4 20.27 7.87 -1.93
C THR A 4 18.75 8.01 -1.78
N LYS A 5 18.30 9.27 -1.69
CA LYS A 5 16.89 9.66 -1.55
C LYS A 5 16.49 10.53 -2.74
N ILE A 6 15.68 9.98 -3.62
CA ILE A 6 15.08 10.72 -4.73
C ILE A 6 13.65 11.05 -4.31
N LEU A 7 13.43 12.31 -3.93
CA LEU A 7 12.16 12.78 -3.38
C LEU A 7 11.37 13.53 -4.45
N ASN A 8 10.11 13.15 -4.62
CA ASN A 8 9.18 13.78 -5.56
C ASN A 8 9.82 14.04 -6.95
N PRO A 9 10.36 13.00 -7.62
CA PRO A 9 10.74 13.15 -9.02
C PRO A 9 9.53 13.54 -9.86
N THR A 10 9.70 13.79 -11.15
CA THR A 10 8.57 14.16 -12.03
C THR A 10 7.40 13.20 -11.81
N PRO A 11 6.24 13.70 -11.34
CA PRO A 11 5.08 12.87 -11.07
C PRO A 11 4.58 12.17 -12.34
N LEU A 12 3.93 11.00 -12.17
CA LEU A 12 3.12 10.47 -13.25
C LEU A 12 1.77 11.20 -13.26
N THR A 13 1.14 11.17 -14.43
CA THR A 13 -0.24 11.61 -14.57
C THR A 13 -1.13 10.38 -14.58
N SER A 14 -2.07 10.31 -13.64
CA SER A 14 -3.07 9.25 -13.61
C SER A 14 -3.95 9.30 -14.87
N ALA A 15 -4.37 8.16 -15.36
CA ALA A 15 -5.37 8.06 -16.42
C ALA A 15 -6.73 8.66 -15.99
N HIS A 16 -6.97 8.72 -14.68
CA HIS A 16 -8.19 9.25 -14.09
C HIS A 16 -8.04 10.74 -13.76
N HIS A 17 -8.85 11.57 -14.36
CA HIS A 17 -8.95 13.02 -14.10
C HIS A 17 -7.60 13.78 -14.17
N GLN A 18 -6.57 13.22 -14.82
CA GLN A 18 -5.24 13.81 -14.99
C GLN A 18 -4.58 14.25 -13.68
N LYS A 19 -4.91 13.60 -12.55
CA LYS A 19 -4.34 13.89 -11.24
C LYS A 19 -2.90 13.35 -11.13
N PRO A 20 -2.01 14.01 -10.37
CA PRO A 20 -0.63 13.56 -10.22
C PRO A 20 -0.52 12.34 -9.29
N ILE A 21 0.33 11.39 -9.65
CA ILE A 21 0.82 10.33 -8.79
C ILE A 21 2.24 10.72 -8.37
N THR A 22 2.40 11.14 -7.12
CA THR A 22 3.70 11.52 -6.56
C THR A 22 4.38 10.31 -5.91
N TYR A 23 5.71 10.22 -5.99
CA TYR A 23 6.46 9.10 -5.40
C TYR A 23 7.83 9.50 -4.92
N ASP A 24 8.44 8.66 -4.08
CA ASP A 24 9.83 8.75 -3.65
C ASP A 24 10.52 7.42 -3.89
N VAL A 25 11.84 7.47 -4.09
CA VAL A 25 12.69 6.29 -4.23
C VAL A 25 13.84 6.37 -3.24
N ARG A 26 14.17 5.26 -2.58
CA ARG A 26 15.31 5.14 -1.68
C ARG A 26 16.08 3.86 -1.94
N PHE A 27 17.41 3.95 -1.99
CA PHE A 27 18.30 2.80 -2.17
C PHE A 27 19.71 3.11 -1.69
N LEU A 28 20.50 2.07 -1.47
CA LEU A 28 21.92 2.18 -1.17
C LEU A 28 22.72 2.05 -2.47
N PRO A 29 23.47 3.09 -2.93
CA PRO A 29 24.19 3.06 -4.19
C PRO A 29 25.54 2.33 -4.01
N ASP A 30 25.55 1.02 -4.18
CA ASP A 30 26.74 0.17 -4.06
C ASP A 30 27.14 -0.56 -5.34
N GLY A 31 26.44 -0.29 -6.46
CA GLY A 31 26.68 -0.89 -7.77
C GLY A 31 26.16 -2.32 -7.92
N ALA A 32 25.44 -2.86 -6.93
CA ALA A 32 24.82 -4.18 -7.01
C ALA A 32 23.32 -4.09 -7.39
N PRO A 33 22.83 -5.01 -8.25
CA PRO A 33 21.41 -5.04 -8.63
C PRO A 33 20.51 -5.33 -7.42
N LYS A 34 19.58 -4.45 -7.13
CA LYS A 34 18.68 -4.55 -5.99
C LYS A 34 17.26 -4.86 -6.43
N PRO A 35 16.57 -5.80 -5.75
CA PRO A 35 15.14 -5.99 -5.94
C PRO A 35 14.37 -4.74 -5.55
N VAL A 36 13.17 -4.61 -6.13
CA VAL A 36 12.31 -3.43 -5.95
C VAL A 36 11.15 -3.77 -5.04
N ILE A 37 10.87 -2.90 -4.08
CA ILE A 37 9.65 -2.91 -3.28
C ILE A 37 8.81 -1.70 -3.69
N LEU A 38 7.60 -1.92 -4.19
CA LEU A 38 6.60 -0.89 -4.40
C LEU A 38 5.60 -0.92 -3.25
N PHE A 39 5.55 0.18 -2.48
CA PHE A 39 4.74 0.29 -1.27
C PHE A 39 3.49 1.15 -1.49
N SER A 40 2.31 0.57 -1.20
CA SER A 40 0.99 1.22 -1.22
C SER A 40 0.51 1.49 0.20
N HIS A 41 0.20 2.76 0.50
CA HIS A 41 -0.36 3.18 1.79
C HIS A 41 -1.84 2.79 1.94
N GLY A 42 -2.36 2.85 3.17
CA GLY A 42 -3.76 2.58 3.48
C GLY A 42 -4.69 3.79 3.29
N PHE A 43 -5.98 3.56 3.57
CA PHE A 43 -7.02 4.59 3.57
C PHE A 43 -6.69 5.73 4.54
N LYS A 44 -6.91 6.97 4.16
CA LYS A 44 -6.47 8.18 4.87
C LYS A 44 -4.95 8.22 5.11
N GLY A 45 -4.20 7.51 4.29
CA GLY A 45 -2.74 7.50 4.31
C GLY A 45 -2.15 8.32 3.17
N PHE A 46 -0.85 8.45 3.22
CA PHE A 46 0.00 9.04 2.17
C PHE A 46 1.43 8.49 2.31
N LYS A 47 2.24 8.64 1.27
CA LYS A 47 3.59 8.06 1.20
C LYS A 47 4.53 8.44 2.36
N ASP A 48 4.32 9.62 2.96
CA ASP A 48 5.13 10.16 4.06
C ASP A 48 4.44 10.04 5.44
N TRP A 49 3.43 9.18 5.55
CA TRP A 49 2.70 9.00 6.79
C TRP A 49 3.58 8.38 7.90
N GLY A 50 3.59 9.02 9.05
CA GLY A 50 4.23 8.48 10.25
C GLY A 50 5.69 8.11 10.02
N HIS A 51 6.01 6.85 10.29
CA HIS A 51 7.36 6.30 10.20
C HIS A 51 7.73 5.70 8.83
N PHE A 52 6.90 5.86 7.79
CA PHE A 52 7.17 5.26 6.47
C PHE A 52 8.48 5.73 5.83
N ASN A 53 8.96 6.93 6.20
CA ASN A 53 10.29 7.40 5.78
C ASN A 53 11.41 6.57 6.40
N LEU A 54 11.34 6.24 7.70
CA LEU A 54 12.30 5.38 8.38
C LEU A 54 12.22 3.93 7.87
N MET A 55 11.01 3.46 7.59
CA MET A 55 10.79 2.13 7.01
C MET A 55 11.46 2.03 5.63
N ALA A 56 11.29 3.04 4.77
CA ALA A 56 11.94 3.10 3.46
C ALA A 56 13.47 3.12 3.56
N ASP A 57 14.03 3.87 4.54
CA ASP A 57 15.47 3.87 4.81
C ASP A 57 15.96 2.49 5.26
N ALA A 58 15.20 1.79 6.11
CA ALA A 58 15.56 0.45 6.59
C ALA A 58 15.60 -0.59 5.46
N TYR A 59 14.63 -0.57 4.54
CA TYR A 59 14.66 -1.45 3.36
C TYR A 59 15.80 -1.09 2.40
N ALA A 60 16.08 0.20 2.21
CA ALA A 60 17.23 0.62 1.41
C ALA A 60 18.56 0.10 1.99
N GLN A 61 18.74 0.19 3.31
CA GLN A 61 19.89 -0.38 4.01
C GLN A 61 19.95 -1.90 3.91
N ALA A 62 18.82 -2.57 3.82
CA ALA A 62 18.73 -4.02 3.64
C ALA A 62 19.02 -4.48 2.21
N GLY A 63 19.27 -3.55 1.26
CA GLY A 63 19.65 -3.85 -0.12
C GLY A 63 18.49 -3.87 -1.10
N PHE A 64 17.45 -3.08 -0.88
CA PHE A 64 16.31 -2.93 -1.79
C PHE A 64 16.25 -1.51 -2.40
N VAL A 65 15.66 -1.40 -3.58
CA VAL A 65 15.11 -0.14 -4.08
C VAL A 65 13.69 -0.02 -3.54
N PHE A 66 13.46 0.89 -2.59
CA PHE A 66 12.15 1.08 -1.99
C PHE A 66 11.43 2.27 -2.63
N VAL A 67 10.26 2.01 -3.21
CA VAL A 67 9.41 2.99 -3.88
C VAL A 67 8.12 3.13 -3.08
N LYS A 68 7.79 4.34 -2.63
CA LYS A 68 6.52 4.66 -1.99
C LYS A 68 5.84 5.79 -2.75
N PHE A 69 4.53 5.74 -2.91
CA PHE A 69 3.80 6.68 -3.73
C PHE A 69 2.46 7.09 -3.11
N ASN A 70 1.92 8.22 -3.55
CA ASN A 70 0.55 8.63 -3.29
C ASN A 70 -0.31 8.25 -4.48
N HIS A 71 -1.43 7.57 -4.22
CA HIS A 71 -2.47 7.42 -5.22
C HIS A 71 -3.02 8.80 -5.62
N SER A 72 -3.36 8.97 -6.87
CA SER A 72 -3.76 10.26 -7.45
C SER A 72 -4.97 10.91 -6.74
N HIS A 73 -5.84 10.08 -6.17
CA HIS A 73 -7.07 10.50 -5.49
C HIS A 73 -7.02 10.29 -3.96
N ASN A 74 -5.83 10.16 -3.36
CA ASN A 74 -5.74 10.01 -1.90
C ASN A 74 -6.08 11.30 -1.12
N GLY A 75 -6.30 12.42 -1.80
CA GLY A 75 -6.65 13.71 -1.22
C GLY A 75 -5.46 14.63 -0.92
N THR A 76 -4.21 14.17 -1.09
CA THR A 76 -3.04 15.05 -1.00
C THR A 76 -2.74 15.71 -2.35
N THR A 77 -1.93 16.78 -2.34
CA THR A 77 -1.42 17.40 -3.57
C THR A 77 0.10 17.47 -3.53
N PRO A 78 0.78 17.70 -4.67
CA PRO A 78 2.23 17.90 -4.67
C PRO A 78 2.69 19.03 -3.74
N GLU A 79 1.89 20.09 -3.60
CA GLU A 79 2.17 21.25 -2.75
C GLU A 79 1.88 20.97 -1.27
N LYS A 80 0.97 20.03 -0.98
CA LYS A 80 0.55 19.62 0.35
C LYS A 80 0.56 18.09 0.49
N PRO A 81 1.74 17.47 0.50
CA PRO A 81 1.88 16.02 0.40
C PRO A 81 1.52 15.25 1.70
N THR A 82 1.27 15.96 2.80
CA THR A 82 0.92 15.40 4.10
C THR A 82 -0.42 15.90 4.67
N GLU A 83 -1.18 16.63 3.83
CA GLU A 83 -2.50 17.17 4.18
C GLU A 83 -3.53 16.73 3.13
N PHE A 84 -4.77 16.50 3.56
CA PHE A 84 -5.87 16.22 2.64
C PHE A 84 -6.46 17.53 2.12
N ALA A 85 -5.79 18.13 1.14
CA ALA A 85 -6.12 19.44 0.57
C ALA A 85 -7.11 19.35 -0.61
N ASP A 86 -7.21 18.19 -1.26
CA ASP A 86 -8.13 17.92 -2.37
C ASP A 86 -9.19 16.91 -1.93
N LEU A 87 -10.21 17.41 -1.21
CA LEU A 87 -11.30 16.57 -0.71
C LEU A 87 -12.22 16.07 -1.82
N GLU A 88 -12.29 16.77 -2.94
CA GLU A 88 -13.05 16.31 -4.11
C GLU A 88 -12.41 15.08 -4.74
N ALA A 89 -11.08 15.07 -4.93
CA ALA A 89 -10.37 13.88 -5.36
C ALA A 89 -10.52 12.75 -4.34
N PHE A 90 -10.38 13.03 -3.04
CA PHE A 90 -10.56 12.04 -1.98
C PHE A 90 -11.95 11.38 -2.02
N GLY A 91 -13.01 12.17 -2.20
CA GLY A 91 -14.39 11.68 -2.29
C GLY A 91 -14.66 10.83 -3.54
N ASN A 92 -13.99 11.17 -4.64
CA ASN A 92 -14.09 10.46 -5.92
C ASN A 92 -13.11 9.27 -6.03
N ASN A 93 -12.32 8.97 -5.01
CA ASN A 93 -11.41 7.83 -5.04
C ASN A 93 -12.19 6.49 -5.05
N ASN A 94 -11.69 5.53 -5.81
CA ASN A 94 -12.26 4.18 -5.89
C ASN A 94 -11.17 3.13 -6.19
N PHE A 95 -11.57 1.85 -6.26
CA PHE A 95 -10.60 0.76 -6.46
C PHE A 95 -10.02 0.74 -7.87
N SER A 96 -10.80 1.07 -8.90
CA SER A 96 -10.30 1.18 -10.27
C SER A 96 -9.17 2.19 -10.36
N ILE A 97 -9.34 3.38 -9.79
CA ILE A 97 -8.32 4.44 -9.76
C ILE A 97 -7.05 3.95 -9.05
N GLU A 98 -7.19 3.39 -7.85
CA GLU A 98 -6.02 2.93 -7.07
C GLU A 98 -5.27 1.77 -7.75
N MET A 99 -6.00 0.86 -8.38
CA MET A 99 -5.42 -0.26 -9.13
C MET A 99 -4.68 0.20 -10.39
N ASP A 100 -5.25 1.16 -11.11
CA ASP A 100 -4.64 1.70 -12.32
C ASP A 100 -3.43 2.59 -12.00
N ASP A 101 -3.49 3.39 -10.93
CA ASP A 101 -2.35 4.15 -10.40
C ASP A 101 -1.20 3.23 -9.97
N THR A 102 -1.52 2.11 -9.31
CA THR A 102 -0.51 1.09 -8.94
C THR A 102 0.12 0.48 -10.18
N GLY A 103 -0.68 0.16 -11.21
CA GLY A 103 -0.18 -0.31 -12.51
C GLY A 103 0.73 0.71 -13.17
N ALA A 104 0.35 1.99 -13.21
CA ALA A 104 1.16 3.07 -13.75
C ALA A 104 2.51 3.21 -13.02
N MET A 105 2.54 3.01 -11.70
CA MET A 105 3.77 2.99 -10.91
C MET A 105 4.67 1.79 -11.27
N ILE A 106 4.09 0.60 -11.45
CA ILE A 106 4.84 -0.57 -11.93
C ILE A 106 5.43 -0.27 -13.32
N ASP A 107 4.64 0.26 -14.25
CA ASP A 107 5.11 0.63 -15.59
C ASP A 107 6.23 1.68 -15.54
N ARG A 108 6.14 2.66 -14.62
CA ARG A 108 7.23 3.63 -14.37
C ARG A 108 8.51 2.93 -13.92
N ILE A 109 8.44 1.98 -13.00
CA ILE A 109 9.62 1.22 -12.52
C ILE A 109 10.30 0.49 -13.68
N PHE A 110 9.53 -0.04 -14.63
CA PHE A 110 10.05 -0.76 -15.80
C PHE A 110 10.46 0.17 -16.95
N SER A 111 10.13 1.45 -16.91
CA SER A 111 10.47 2.40 -17.97
C SER A 111 11.92 2.92 -17.86
N THR A 112 12.39 3.55 -18.94
CA THR A 112 13.67 4.28 -18.98
C THR A 112 13.64 5.57 -18.18
N ASP A 113 12.44 6.09 -17.86
CA ASP A 113 12.24 7.33 -17.11
C ASP A 113 12.28 7.11 -15.60
N PHE A 114 12.42 5.87 -15.13
CA PHE A 114 12.59 5.61 -13.70
C PHE A 114 13.96 6.11 -13.23
N PRO A 115 14.05 6.84 -12.11
CA PRO A 115 15.27 7.56 -11.75
C PRO A 115 16.42 6.69 -11.23
N VAL A 116 16.23 5.36 -11.11
CA VAL A 116 17.30 4.41 -10.76
C VAL A 116 17.64 3.58 -11.98
N HIS A 117 18.91 3.61 -12.39
CA HIS A 117 19.39 3.03 -13.65
C HIS A 117 20.55 2.06 -13.46
N GLY A 118 20.87 1.35 -14.56
CA GLY A 118 22.06 0.52 -14.67
C GLY A 118 22.06 -0.64 -13.69
N GLN A 119 23.21 -0.85 -13.05
CA GLN A 119 23.43 -1.99 -12.15
C GLN A 119 22.80 -1.84 -10.76
N GLU A 120 22.15 -0.70 -10.45
CA GLU A 120 21.58 -0.45 -9.14
C GLU A 120 20.20 -1.09 -8.95
N ILE A 121 19.54 -1.55 -10.00
CA ILE A 121 18.17 -2.05 -9.96
C ILE A 121 18.02 -3.37 -10.71
N ASP A 122 17.34 -4.32 -10.09
CA ASP A 122 16.86 -5.55 -10.71
C ASP A 122 15.32 -5.53 -10.77
N ARG A 123 14.80 -5.25 -11.95
CA ARG A 123 13.36 -5.16 -12.20
C ARG A 123 12.67 -6.52 -12.26
N GLU A 124 13.41 -7.60 -12.47
CA GLU A 124 12.84 -8.96 -12.49
C GLU A 124 12.42 -9.42 -11.09
N ARG A 125 12.93 -8.75 -10.05
CA ARG A 125 12.58 -8.99 -8.65
C ARG A 125 11.74 -7.84 -8.08
N LEU A 126 10.49 -7.73 -8.58
CA LEU A 126 9.51 -6.77 -8.08
C LEU A 126 8.63 -7.40 -6.99
N TYR A 127 8.64 -6.78 -5.82
CA TYR A 127 7.77 -7.11 -4.69
C TYR A 127 6.75 -5.99 -4.47
N LEU A 128 5.50 -6.37 -4.20
CA LEU A 128 4.50 -5.42 -3.77
C LEU A 128 4.34 -5.48 -2.25
N MET A 129 4.31 -4.33 -1.62
CA MET A 129 4.03 -4.20 -0.19
C MET A 129 2.88 -3.23 0.03
N GLY A 130 1.96 -3.56 0.96
CA GLY A 130 0.84 -2.67 1.22
C GLY A 130 0.35 -2.71 2.66
N HIS A 131 -0.09 -1.55 3.16
CA HIS A 131 -0.67 -1.39 4.48
C HIS A 131 -2.19 -1.24 4.41
N SER A 132 -2.94 -1.99 5.23
CA SER A 132 -4.39 -1.86 5.37
C SER A 132 -5.12 -1.99 4.02
N ARG A 133 -5.83 -0.95 3.54
CA ARG A 133 -6.40 -0.89 2.19
C ARG A 133 -5.33 -1.10 1.10
N GLY A 134 -4.13 -0.53 1.27
CA GLY A 134 -3.02 -0.77 0.36
C GLY A 134 -2.58 -2.25 0.34
N GLY A 135 -2.74 -2.98 1.44
CA GLY A 135 -2.53 -4.43 1.50
C GLY A 135 -3.50 -5.20 0.60
N ALA A 136 -4.77 -4.80 0.60
CA ALA A 136 -5.77 -5.34 -0.33
C ALA A 136 -5.44 -5.03 -1.79
N LEU A 137 -5.02 -3.78 -2.08
CA LEU A 137 -4.65 -3.35 -3.43
C LEU A 137 -3.49 -4.17 -4.01
N VAL A 138 -2.45 -4.44 -3.21
CA VAL A 138 -1.30 -5.20 -3.70
C VAL A 138 -1.63 -6.67 -3.94
N LEU A 139 -2.56 -7.27 -3.17
CA LEU A 139 -3.10 -8.60 -3.45
C LEU A 139 -3.84 -8.64 -4.79
N MET A 140 -4.76 -7.69 -5.02
CA MET A 140 -5.48 -7.57 -6.29
C MET A 140 -4.54 -7.30 -7.46
N LYS A 141 -3.57 -6.37 -7.31
CA LYS A 141 -2.63 -6.02 -8.37
C LYS A 141 -1.70 -7.18 -8.76
N ALA A 142 -1.25 -7.97 -7.80
CA ALA A 142 -0.41 -9.14 -8.09
C ALA A 142 -1.15 -10.22 -8.91
N LYS A 143 -2.49 -10.28 -8.84
CA LYS A 143 -3.29 -11.15 -9.71
C LYS A 143 -3.27 -10.67 -11.16
N GLU A 144 -3.27 -9.35 -11.38
CA GLU A 144 -3.28 -8.74 -12.71
C GLU A 144 -1.89 -8.67 -13.35
N ASP A 145 -0.85 -8.38 -12.55
CA ASP A 145 0.48 -8.06 -13.06
C ASP A 145 1.48 -9.20 -12.79
N LYS A 146 1.85 -9.91 -13.85
CA LYS A 146 2.76 -11.06 -13.78
C LYS A 146 4.23 -10.71 -13.52
N ARG A 147 4.58 -9.42 -13.47
CA ARG A 147 5.93 -8.96 -13.07
C ARG A 147 6.16 -9.07 -11.56
N VAL A 148 5.08 -9.22 -10.77
CA VAL A 148 5.16 -9.32 -9.31
C VAL A 148 5.68 -10.71 -8.91
N ARG A 149 6.72 -10.74 -8.08
CA ARG A 149 7.38 -11.96 -7.61
C ARG A 149 6.90 -12.41 -6.24
N GLY A 150 6.41 -11.49 -5.42
CA GLY A 150 5.91 -11.80 -4.09
C GLY A 150 5.22 -10.59 -3.45
N ILE A 151 4.50 -10.84 -2.38
CA ILE A 151 3.65 -9.86 -1.72
C ILE A 151 3.96 -9.81 -0.23
N VAL A 152 4.00 -8.61 0.33
CA VAL A 152 4.02 -8.38 1.78
C VAL A 152 2.81 -7.53 2.16
N THR A 153 1.99 -7.99 3.10
CA THR A 153 0.85 -7.21 3.59
C THR A 153 1.00 -6.86 5.06
N LEU A 154 0.59 -5.66 5.42
CA LEU A 154 0.58 -5.12 6.78
C LEU A 154 -0.86 -4.80 7.17
N ALA A 155 -1.47 -5.58 8.04
CA ALA A 155 -2.85 -5.38 8.51
C ALA A 155 -3.86 -5.22 7.35
N ALA A 156 -3.75 -6.09 6.32
CA ALA A 156 -4.55 -5.97 5.10
C ALA A 156 -6.03 -6.27 5.33
N VAL A 157 -6.88 -5.57 4.57
CA VAL A 157 -8.28 -5.94 4.37
C VAL A 157 -8.33 -7.11 3.38
N THR A 158 -9.06 -8.18 3.70
CA THR A 158 -9.23 -9.35 2.83
C THR A 158 -10.65 -9.54 2.35
N ASN A 159 -11.60 -8.76 2.87
CA ASN A 159 -12.98 -8.78 2.44
C ASN A 159 -13.61 -7.39 2.58
N TRP A 160 -14.00 -6.77 1.45
CA TRP A 160 -14.64 -5.46 1.45
C TRP A 160 -16.08 -5.50 1.94
N GLU A 161 -16.84 -6.54 1.62
CA GLU A 161 -18.26 -6.64 1.94
C GLU A 161 -18.49 -6.69 3.45
N GLU A 162 -17.56 -7.28 4.22
CA GLU A 162 -17.61 -7.22 5.69
C GLU A 162 -17.43 -5.80 6.26
N ARG A 163 -16.82 -4.90 5.48
CA ARG A 163 -16.61 -3.50 5.88
C ARG A 163 -17.81 -2.61 5.59
N TRP A 164 -18.77 -3.11 4.82
CA TRP A 164 -19.93 -2.35 4.35
C TRP A 164 -21.24 -3.04 4.71
N PRO A 165 -21.68 -2.99 5.99
CA PRO A 165 -22.94 -3.59 6.39
C PRO A 165 -24.13 -2.94 5.67
N GLU A 166 -25.13 -3.74 5.35
CA GLU A 166 -26.30 -3.34 4.53
C GLU A 166 -26.95 -2.01 4.98
N PRO A 167 -27.15 -1.73 6.30
CA PRO A 167 -27.74 -0.45 6.70
C PRO A 167 -26.86 0.76 6.33
N LEU A 168 -25.53 0.61 6.35
CA LEU A 168 -24.59 1.65 5.91
C LEU A 168 -24.71 1.88 4.41
N LEU A 169 -24.72 0.80 3.63
CA LEU A 169 -24.84 0.89 2.16
C LEU A 169 -26.13 1.59 1.74
N GLN A 170 -27.27 1.24 2.34
CA GLN A 170 -28.56 1.88 2.04
C GLN A 170 -28.57 3.37 2.38
N ALA A 171 -28.03 3.73 3.54
CA ALA A 171 -27.96 5.13 3.94
C ALA A 171 -27.01 5.93 3.03
N TRP A 172 -25.86 5.36 2.69
CA TRP A 172 -24.86 5.97 1.82
C TRP A 172 -25.38 6.13 0.38
N GLN A 173 -26.04 5.09 -0.17
CA GLN A 173 -26.68 5.18 -1.47
C GLN A 173 -27.74 6.27 -1.56
N LYS A 174 -28.60 6.35 -0.54
CA LYS A 174 -29.66 7.38 -0.47
C LYS A 174 -29.12 8.79 -0.41
N GLN A 175 -27.99 9.00 0.30
CA GLN A 175 -27.38 10.32 0.49
C GLN A 175 -26.38 10.67 -0.62
N GLY A 176 -25.87 9.67 -1.35
CA GLY A 176 -24.78 9.82 -2.33
C GLY A 176 -23.40 10.06 -1.72
N VAL A 177 -23.34 10.42 -0.45
CA VAL A 177 -22.09 10.72 0.28
C VAL A 177 -22.14 10.19 1.71
N TYR A 178 -21.05 9.61 2.16
CA TYR A 178 -20.78 9.28 3.54
C TYR A 178 -19.62 10.13 4.04
N THR A 179 -19.79 10.85 5.13
CA THR A 179 -18.75 11.72 5.69
C THR A 179 -18.05 11.03 6.83
N ILE A 180 -16.74 10.98 6.78
CA ILE A 180 -15.89 10.47 7.85
C ILE A 180 -15.07 11.61 8.45
N GLN A 181 -14.78 11.53 9.73
CA GLN A 181 -13.91 12.50 10.39
C GLN A 181 -12.45 12.00 10.37
N ASN A 182 -11.53 12.90 10.02
CA ASN A 182 -10.12 12.69 10.29
C ASN A 182 -9.85 12.96 11.76
N SER A 183 -9.67 11.91 12.57
CA SER A 183 -9.49 12.03 14.02
C SER A 183 -8.32 12.91 14.45
N ARG A 184 -7.30 13.07 13.60
CA ARG A 184 -6.12 13.90 13.87
C ARG A 184 -6.39 15.39 13.71
N THR A 185 -7.16 15.78 12.70
CA THR A 185 -7.36 17.19 12.33
C THR A 185 -8.79 17.69 12.58
N GLY A 186 -9.73 16.79 12.86
CA GLY A 186 -11.16 17.11 12.93
C GLY A 186 -11.82 17.35 11.57
N GLN A 187 -11.05 17.27 10.47
CA GLN A 187 -11.55 17.52 9.12
C GLN A 187 -12.62 16.50 8.70
N GLU A 188 -13.73 16.98 8.20
CA GLU A 188 -14.75 16.15 7.57
C GLU A 188 -14.32 15.80 6.14
N MET A 189 -14.34 14.50 5.83
CA MET A 189 -13.84 13.97 4.57
C MET A 189 -14.97 13.20 3.88
N PRO A 190 -15.36 13.58 2.66
CA PRO A 190 -16.44 12.92 1.94
C PRO A 190 -15.98 11.60 1.33
N LEU A 191 -16.89 10.63 1.27
CA LEU A 191 -16.78 9.41 0.47
C LEU A 191 -18.03 9.34 -0.40
N TYR A 192 -17.89 9.49 -1.70
CA TYR A 192 -19.02 9.38 -2.60
C TYR A 192 -19.37 7.91 -2.86
N TYR A 193 -20.67 7.63 -3.03
CA TYR A 193 -21.18 6.26 -3.18
C TYR A 193 -20.60 5.54 -4.39
N GLN A 194 -20.04 6.24 -5.37
CA GLN A 194 -19.42 5.70 -6.56
C GLN A 194 -18.32 4.64 -6.29
N ILE A 195 -17.67 4.67 -5.12
CA ILE A 195 -16.70 3.62 -4.74
C ILE A 195 -17.38 2.25 -4.58
N VAL A 196 -18.62 2.24 -4.09
CA VAL A 196 -19.42 1.03 -3.94
C VAL A 196 -19.92 0.57 -5.32
N GLU A 197 -20.35 1.51 -6.17
CA GLU A 197 -20.74 1.24 -7.56
C GLU A 197 -19.57 0.66 -8.36
N ASP A 198 -18.37 1.26 -8.25
CA ASP A 198 -17.15 0.78 -8.87
C ASP A 198 -16.82 -0.66 -8.44
N TYR A 199 -16.93 -0.96 -7.14
CA TYR A 199 -16.69 -2.30 -6.61
C TYR A 199 -17.63 -3.33 -7.22
N TYR A 200 -18.94 -3.08 -7.21
CA TYR A 200 -19.91 -4.04 -7.72
C TYR A 200 -19.89 -4.14 -9.24
N GLN A 201 -19.61 -3.04 -9.95
CA GLN A 201 -19.45 -3.05 -11.40
C GLN A 201 -18.25 -3.88 -11.86
N HIS A 202 -17.18 -3.90 -11.07
CA HIS A 202 -15.94 -4.61 -11.38
C HIS A 202 -15.63 -5.69 -10.33
N LYS A 203 -16.68 -6.37 -9.82
CA LYS A 203 -16.54 -7.31 -8.71
C LYS A 203 -15.50 -8.40 -9.01
N ASP A 204 -15.45 -8.95 -10.21
CA ASP A 204 -14.48 -9.97 -10.62
C ASP A 204 -13.02 -9.50 -10.46
N ARG A 205 -12.79 -8.19 -10.57
CA ARG A 205 -11.48 -7.55 -10.40
C ARG A 205 -11.14 -7.29 -8.93
N PHE A 206 -12.15 -7.18 -8.05
CA PHE A 206 -11.99 -6.70 -6.66
C PHE A 206 -12.45 -7.69 -5.60
N ASP A 207 -12.95 -8.86 -5.97
CA ASP A 207 -13.39 -9.91 -5.04
C ASP A 207 -12.16 -10.59 -4.41
N LEU A 208 -11.68 -10.01 -3.30
CA LEU A 208 -10.49 -10.46 -2.60
C LEU A 208 -10.52 -11.94 -2.20
N PRO A 209 -11.61 -12.50 -1.65
CA PRO A 209 -11.66 -13.92 -1.34
C PRO A 209 -11.35 -14.81 -2.54
N THR A 210 -11.93 -14.52 -3.71
CA THR A 210 -11.64 -15.26 -4.94
C THR A 210 -10.23 -15.01 -5.47
N ILE A 211 -9.79 -13.75 -5.46
CA ILE A 211 -8.45 -13.37 -5.91
C ILE A 211 -7.37 -14.05 -5.09
N ILE A 212 -7.47 -14.01 -3.76
CA ILE A 212 -6.49 -14.61 -2.84
C ILE A 212 -6.34 -16.10 -3.10
N GLN A 213 -7.44 -16.83 -3.30
CA GLN A 213 -7.42 -18.25 -3.63
C GLN A 213 -6.67 -18.58 -4.94
N GLN A 214 -6.60 -17.62 -5.86
CA GLN A 214 -6.00 -17.78 -7.18
C GLN A 214 -4.59 -17.19 -7.30
N LEU A 215 -4.06 -16.55 -6.24
CA LEU A 215 -2.69 -16.05 -6.26
C LEU A 215 -1.69 -17.20 -6.21
N GLU A 216 -0.73 -17.16 -7.11
CA GLU A 216 0.34 -18.17 -7.25
C GLU A 216 1.69 -17.68 -6.70
N VAL A 217 1.79 -16.38 -6.41
CA VAL A 217 3.01 -15.79 -5.84
C VAL A 217 3.03 -15.92 -4.31
N PRO A 218 4.20 -16.10 -3.68
CA PRO A 218 4.33 -16.13 -2.24
C PRO A 218 3.82 -14.87 -1.56
N ILE A 219 3.15 -15.04 -0.42
CA ILE A 219 2.56 -13.95 0.37
C ILE A 219 3.10 -14.06 1.80
N LEU A 220 3.63 -12.95 2.32
CA LEU A 220 3.91 -12.79 3.74
C LEU A 220 2.99 -11.73 4.33
N ALA A 221 2.12 -12.14 5.25
CA ALA A 221 1.13 -11.26 5.85
C ALA A 221 1.42 -11.03 7.33
N PHE A 222 1.42 -9.77 7.75
CA PHE A 222 1.55 -9.38 9.15
C PHE A 222 0.25 -8.78 9.67
N HIS A 223 -0.15 -9.16 10.89
CA HIS A 223 -1.31 -8.57 11.55
C HIS A 223 -1.10 -8.47 13.05
N GLY A 224 -1.52 -7.38 13.66
CA GLY A 224 -1.40 -7.17 15.09
C GLY A 224 -2.58 -7.75 15.88
N THR A 225 -2.33 -8.32 17.07
CA THR A 225 -3.40 -8.82 17.95
C THR A 225 -4.26 -7.69 18.52
N GLU A 226 -3.72 -6.46 18.61
CA GLU A 226 -4.41 -5.28 19.14
C GLU A 226 -4.82 -4.30 18.03
N ASP A 227 -5.10 -4.80 16.81
CA ASP A 227 -5.60 -3.98 15.71
C ASP A 227 -7.08 -3.60 15.91
N PRO A 228 -7.40 -2.32 16.20
CA PRO A 228 -8.78 -1.89 16.40
C PRO A 228 -9.49 -1.57 15.09
N THR A 229 -8.80 -1.61 13.96
CA THR A 229 -9.28 -1.12 12.66
C THR A 229 -9.66 -2.25 11.72
N VAL A 230 -8.76 -3.22 11.56
CA VAL A 230 -8.97 -4.42 10.74
C VAL A 230 -8.91 -5.63 11.65
N PRO A 231 -10.00 -6.42 11.75
CA PRO A 231 -10.04 -7.59 12.62
C PRO A 231 -8.98 -8.64 12.23
N VAL A 232 -8.35 -9.27 13.22
CA VAL A 232 -7.26 -10.24 13.02
C VAL A 232 -7.68 -11.46 12.21
N HIS A 233 -8.98 -11.82 12.20
CA HIS A 233 -9.48 -12.92 11.38
C HIS A 233 -9.21 -12.71 9.89
N MET A 234 -9.15 -11.45 9.42
CA MET A 234 -8.80 -11.17 8.02
C MET A 234 -7.39 -11.62 7.64
N ALA A 235 -6.46 -11.69 8.59
CA ALA A 235 -5.16 -12.31 8.33
C ALA A 235 -5.27 -13.84 8.29
N HIS A 236 -6.07 -14.45 9.18
CA HIS A 236 -6.31 -15.89 9.15
C HIS A 236 -6.99 -16.34 7.85
N ASP A 237 -7.82 -15.51 7.24
CA ASP A 237 -8.44 -15.79 5.94
C ASP A 237 -7.39 -16.01 4.85
N LEU A 238 -6.28 -15.26 4.86
CA LEU A 238 -5.17 -15.46 3.92
C LEU A 238 -4.57 -16.86 4.03
N ASP A 239 -4.32 -17.34 5.25
CA ASP A 239 -3.76 -18.68 5.49
C ASP A 239 -4.75 -19.80 5.09
N ILE A 240 -6.04 -19.56 5.32
CA ILE A 240 -7.10 -20.51 4.98
C ILE A 240 -7.29 -20.61 3.45
N TRP A 241 -7.30 -19.45 2.78
CA TRP A 241 -7.64 -19.37 1.36
C TRP A 241 -6.47 -19.62 0.43
N ASN A 242 -5.22 -19.37 0.86
CA ASN A 242 -4.05 -19.52 -0.01
C ASN A 242 -2.88 -20.21 0.67
N LYS A 243 -2.48 -21.35 0.11
CA LYS A 243 -1.35 -22.16 0.64
C LYS A 243 0.03 -21.54 0.37
N GLN A 244 0.11 -20.49 -0.45
CA GLN A 244 1.33 -19.72 -0.65
C GLN A 244 1.48 -18.60 0.41
N ALA A 245 0.46 -18.39 1.26
CA ALA A 245 0.50 -17.39 2.31
C ALA A 245 1.20 -17.93 3.56
N THR A 246 2.07 -17.12 4.12
CA THR A 246 2.61 -17.24 5.48
C THR A 246 2.07 -16.07 6.29
N VAL A 247 1.39 -16.37 7.39
CA VAL A 247 0.77 -15.36 8.26
C VAL A 247 1.52 -15.26 9.56
N GLU A 248 1.99 -14.07 9.89
CA GLU A 248 2.68 -13.73 11.14
C GLU A 248 1.79 -12.82 11.99
N ILE A 249 1.22 -13.38 13.04
CA ILE A 249 0.45 -12.60 14.02
C ILE A 249 1.41 -11.97 15.02
N VAL A 250 1.40 -10.64 15.11
CA VAL A 250 2.32 -9.86 15.94
C VAL A 250 1.64 -9.50 17.25
N GLU A 251 2.07 -10.14 18.33
CA GLU A 251 1.49 -9.92 19.67
C GLU A 251 1.67 -8.47 20.13
N GLY A 252 0.61 -7.86 20.64
CA GLY A 252 0.58 -6.48 21.13
C GLY A 252 0.69 -5.41 20.04
N ALA A 253 0.82 -5.79 18.77
CA ALA A 253 0.87 -4.80 17.70
C ALA A 253 -0.52 -4.25 17.37
N ASN A 254 -0.58 -2.93 17.15
CA ASN A 254 -1.77 -2.23 16.67
C ASN A 254 -1.78 -2.16 15.13
N HIS A 255 -2.81 -1.53 14.56
CA HIS A 255 -3.02 -1.38 13.12
C HIS A 255 -1.82 -0.82 12.35
N VAL A 256 -0.98 -0.01 12.97
CA VAL A 256 0.16 0.68 12.37
C VAL A 256 1.50 0.21 12.95
N PHE A 257 1.54 -0.96 13.59
CA PHE A 257 2.75 -1.61 14.11
C PHE A 257 3.59 -0.68 15.00
N GLY A 258 2.95 0.06 15.90
CA GLY A 258 3.58 0.99 16.82
C GLY A 258 3.81 2.40 16.25
N GLY A 259 3.41 2.64 15.01
CA GLY A 259 3.50 3.96 14.39
C GLY A 259 2.42 4.94 14.86
N LYS A 260 2.64 6.21 14.56
CA LYS A 260 1.67 7.31 14.71
C LYS A 260 1.97 8.38 13.65
N HIS A 261 1.05 9.31 13.44
CA HIS A 261 1.35 10.48 12.61
C HIS A 261 0.92 11.77 13.33
N PRO A 262 1.80 12.81 13.42
CA PRO A 262 3.20 12.79 13.01
C PRO A 262 4.04 11.84 13.87
N TYR A 263 5.17 11.36 13.30
CA TYR A 263 6.13 10.51 14.00
C TYR A 263 7.42 11.30 14.26
N ASP A 264 7.77 11.42 15.52
CA ASP A 264 8.90 12.18 16.02
C ASP A 264 10.09 11.31 16.49
N GLY A 265 9.95 9.98 16.36
CA GLY A 265 11.02 9.03 16.66
C GLY A 265 12.14 9.05 15.62
N VAL A 266 13.37 8.81 16.09
CA VAL A 266 14.57 8.72 15.24
C VAL A 266 14.84 7.29 14.77
N SER A 267 14.11 6.31 15.27
CA SER A 267 14.20 4.90 14.94
C SER A 267 12.81 4.32 14.66
N LEU A 268 12.77 3.18 13.99
CA LEU A 268 11.52 2.45 13.77
C LEU A 268 10.88 2.03 15.10
N PRO A 269 9.55 2.03 15.20
CA PRO A 269 8.84 1.31 16.25
C PRO A 269 9.27 -0.16 16.27
N GLU A 270 9.27 -0.79 17.45
CA GLU A 270 9.76 -2.17 17.62
C GLU A 270 9.05 -3.16 16.70
N HIS A 271 7.71 -3.13 16.66
CA HIS A 271 6.93 -4.01 15.79
C HIS A 271 7.23 -3.76 14.30
N THR A 272 7.40 -2.49 13.88
CA THR A 272 7.79 -2.18 12.50
C THR A 272 9.20 -2.67 12.18
N ALA A 273 10.16 -2.53 13.10
CA ALA A 273 11.52 -3.04 12.91
C ALA A 273 11.53 -4.56 12.75
N TRP A 274 10.71 -5.27 13.53
CA TRP A 274 10.52 -6.71 13.40
C TRP A 274 9.92 -7.11 12.04
N VAL A 275 8.87 -6.39 11.59
CA VAL A 275 8.26 -6.58 10.27
C VAL A 275 9.30 -6.39 9.15
N VAL A 276 10.10 -5.32 9.19
CA VAL A 276 11.16 -5.07 8.20
C VAL A 276 12.16 -6.23 8.16
N LYS A 277 12.62 -6.70 9.33
CA LYS A 277 13.55 -7.82 9.41
C LYS A 277 12.98 -9.09 8.79
N LYS A 278 11.74 -9.47 9.15
CA LYS A 278 11.09 -10.70 8.68
C LYS A 278 10.82 -10.66 7.19
N SER A 279 10.24 -9.56 6.69
CA SER A 279 9.94 -9.41 5.26
C SER A 279 11.19 -9.32 4.40
N THR A 280 12.27 -8.70 4.90
CA THR A 280 13.59 -8.72 4.22
C THR A 280 14.12 -10.14 4.05
N ASN A 281 14.05 -10.96 5.10
CA ASN A 281 14.49 -12.36 5.04
C ASN A 281 13.64 -13.15 4.05
N PHE A 282 12.31 -13.03 4.13
CA PHE A 282 11.39 -13.68 3.21
C PHE A 282 11.71 -13.37 1.74
N MET A 283 11.89 -12.09 1.39
CA MET A 283 12.21 -11.71 0.01
C MET A 283 13.58 -12.21 -0.45
N LYS A 284 14.59 -12.23 0.45
CA LYS A 284 15.94 -12.75 0.14
C LYS A 284 15.96 -14.26 -0.02
N GLU A 285 15.16 -14.99 0.74
CA GLU A 285 15.02 -16.46 0.61
C GLU A 285 14.38 -16.86 -0.72
N MET A 286 13.48 -16.03 -1.25
CA MET A 286 12.88 -16.24 -2.58
C MET A 286 13.86 -15.98 -3.73
N ASP A 287 14.91 -15.19 -3.49
CA ASP A 287 15.92 -14.81 -4.47
C ASP A 287 17.14 -15.75 -4.46
N SER A 288 17.23 -16.68 -3.49
CA SER A 288 18.31 -17.65 -3.33
C SER A 288 18.03 -18.96 -4.07
#